data_032e010ddf7696f2aaba5aad06aa7752
#
_entry.id   032e010ddf7696f2aaba5aad06aa7752
#
_cell.length_a   1.000
_cell.length_b   1.000
_cell.length_c   1.000
_cell.angle_alpha   90.00
_cell.angle_beta   90.00
_cell.angle_gamma   90.00
#
_symmetry.space_group_name_H-M   'P 1'
#
loop_
_entity.id
_entity.type
_entity.pdbx_description
1 polymer ?
#
loop_
_entity_poly.entity_id
_entity_poly.type
_entity_poly.pdbx_seq_one_letter_code
_entity_poly.pdbx_strand_id
1 'polypeptide(L)' 'NTYTYNGTTTSSSLTGSGIIDTSTGRFASSSMTLSAPLGTYTATQYGLLHGTNATSVSGVYHSNDTNPDYAGAFVGSR' A
#
# COMPACT_ATOMS: atom_id res chain seq x y z
N ASN A 1 -10.99 11.54 -2.93
CA ASN A 1 -9.62 11.86 -3.34
C ASN A 1 -8.84 10.59 -3.64
N THR A 2 -7.78 10.73 -4.41
CA THR A 2 -6.93 9.61 -4.78
C THR A 2 -5.53 9.81 -4.20
N TYR A 3 -4.79 8.73 -4.15
CA TYR A 3 -3.41 8.74 -3.71
C TYR A 3 -2.56 7.86 -4.63
N THR A 4 -1.27 8.13 -4.65
CA THR A 4 -0.29 7.30 -5.34
C THR A 4 0.73 6.84 -4.32
N TYR A 5 1.10 5.58 -4.37
CA TYR A 5 2.05 4.97 -3.46
C TYR A 5 3.19 4.34 -4.25
N ASN A 6 4.40 4.51 -3.75
CA ASN A 6 5.59 3.89 -4.33
C ASN A 6 6.53 3.54 -3.18
N GLY A 7 6.58 2.27 -2.83
CA GLY A 7 7.42 1.79 -1.74
C GLY A 7 8.31 0.65 -2.20
N THR A 8 9.51 0.60 -1.66
CA THR A 8 10.47 -0.46 -1.99
C THR A 8 11.04 -1.07 -0.72
N THR A 9 11.34 -2.36 -0.81
CA THR A 9 12.09 -3.09 0.21
C THR A 9 13.32 -3.68 -0.45
N THR A 10 14.11 -4.45 0.31
CA THR A 10 15.33 -5.05 -0.22
C THR A 10 15.09 -5.97 -1.42
N SER A 11 13.93 -6.59 -1.52
CA SER A 11 13.68 -7.61 -2.53
C SER A 11 12.39 -7.39 -3.31
N SER A 12 11.60 -6.38 -2.97
CA SER A 12 10.32 -6.17 -3.64
C SER A 12 9.93 -4.70 -3.64
N SER A 13 8.95 -4.37 -4.47
CA SER A 13 8.38 -3.03 -4.52
C SER A 13 6.87 -3.12 -4.67
N LEU A 14 6.18 -2.12 -4.13
CA LEU A 14 4.73 -2.01 -4.20
C LEU A 14 4.40 -0.63 -4.75
N THR A 15 3.69 -0.59 -5.87
CA THR A 15 3.31 0.67 -6.51
C THR A 15 1.86 0.64 -6.92
N GLY A 16 1.27 1.81 -7.04
CA GLY A 16 -0.09 1.93 -7.52
C GLY A 16 -0.78 3.13 -6.92
N SER A 17 -2.10 3.17 -7.10
CA SER A 17 -2.92 4.25 -6.60
C SER A 17 -4.23 3.71 -6.08
N GLY A 18 -4.92 4.51 -5.29
CA GLY A 18 -6.21 4.14 -4.73
C GLY A 18 -6.96 5.37 -4.27
N ILE A 19 -7.94 5.15 -3.42
CA ILE A 19 -8.89 6.18 -2.99
C ILE A 19 -8.68 6.44 -1.50
N ILE A 20 -8.67 7.73 -1.15
CA ILE A 20 -8.60 8.18 0.24
C ILE A 20 -9.97 8.68 0.66
N ASP A 21 -10.44 8.22 1.82
CA ASP A 21 -11.59 8.81 2.49
C ASP A 21 -11.08 9.95 3.36
N THR A 22 -11.32 11.18 2.92
CA THR A 22 -10.79 12.36 3.60
C THR A 22 -11.47 12.63 4.93
N SER A 23 -12.65 12.05 5.18
CA SER A 23 -13.33 12.24 6.46
C SER A 23 -12.77 11.35 7.57
N THR A 24 -12.15 10.24 7.23
CA THR A 24 -11.60 9.29 8.21
C THR A 24 -10.09 9.14 8.10
N GLY A 25 -9.49 9.58 6.99
CA GLY A 25 -8.07 9.37 6.73
C GLY A 25 -7.72 7.96 6.29
N ARG A 26 -8.71 7.13 6.01
CA ARG A 26 -8.48 5.75 5.56
C ARG A 26 -8.27 5.71 4.06
N PHE A 27 -7.43 4.79 3.63
CA PHE A 27 -7.22 4.59 2.21
C PHE A 27 -7.14 3.10 1.90
N ALA A 28 -7.47 2.75 0.66
CA ALA A 28 -7.46 1.38 0.22
C ALA A 28 -7.30 1.31 -1.30
N SER A 29 -6.70 0.24 -1.76
CA SER A 29 -6.63 -0.09 -3.18
C SER A 29 -6.49 -1.60 -3.33
N SER A 30 -7.19 -2.18 -4.29
CA SER A 30 -7.04 -3.60 -4.64
C SER A 30 -6.31 -3.80 -5.96
N SER A 31 -5.78 -2.72 -6.54
CA SER A 31 -5.12 -2.75 -7.85
C SER A 31 -3.66 -2.31 -7.78
N MET A 32 -3.01 -2.50 -6.63
CA MET A 32 -1.59 -2.25 -6.50
C MET A 32 -0.79 -3.31 -7.26
N THR A 33 0.41 -2.93 -7.67
CA THR A 33 1.34 -3.84 -8.32
C THR A 33 2.47 -4.18 -7.34
N LEU A 34 2.61 -5.47 -7.04
CA LEU A 34 3.68 -5.97 -6.20
C LEU A 34 4.70 -6.67 -7.09
N SER A 35 5.90 -6.12 -7.13
CA SER A 35 7.02 -6.71 -7.87
C SER A 35 7.92 -7.42 -6.87
N ALA A 36 8.06 -8.73 -7.01
CA ALA A 36 8.79 -9.58 -6.08
C ALA A 36 9.78 -10.45 -6.85
N PRO A 37 10.72 -11.11 -6.16
CA PRO A 37 11.72 -11.93 -6.85
C PRO A 37 11.15 -13.02 -7.74
N LEU A 38 9.98 -13.55 -7.39
CA LEU A 38 9.35 -14.62 -8.17
C LEU A 38 8.46 -14.12 -9.29
N GLY A 39 8.19 -12.81 -9.36
CA GLY A 39 7.35 -12.24 -10.41
C GLY A 39 6.60 -11.01 -9.96
N THR A 40 5.61 -10.63 -10.76
CA THR A 40 4.78 -9.46 -10.50
C THR A 40 3.35 -9.91 -10.20
N TYR A 41 2.76 -9.36 -9.16
CA TYR A 41 1.44 -9.75 -8.68
C TYR A 41 0.60 -8.52 -8.43
N THR A 42 -0.73 -8.69 -8.47
CA THR A 42 -1.62 -7.65 -7.96
C THR A 42 -1.72 -7.78 -6.45
N ALA A 43 -1.97 -6.66 -5.79
CA ALA A 43 -1.99 -6.61 -4.34
C ALA A 43 -3.08 -5.66 -3.85
N THR A 44 -3.49 -5.88 -2.61
CA THR A 44 -4.41 -5.01 -1.90
C THR A 44 -3.62 -4.27 -0.83
N GLN A 45 -3.88 -2.96 -0.73
CA GLN A 45 -3.26 -2.09 0.27
C GLN A 45 -4.35 -1.33 0.98
N TYR A 46 -4.22 -1.20 2.30
CA TYR A 46 -5.10 -0.33 3.06
C TYR A 46 -4.41 0.15 4.32
N GLY A 47 -4.84 1.30 4.80
CA GLY A 47 -4.23 1.90 5.97
C GLY A 47 -4.88 3.20 6.36
N LEU A 48 -4.15 3.98 7.14
CA LEU A 48 -4.60 5.23 7.73
C LEU A 48 -3.57 6.32 7.54
N LEU A 49 -4.06 7.52 7.25
CA LEU A 49 -3.28 8.74 7.38
C LEU A 49 -3.53 9.30 8.79
N HIS A 50 -2.50 9.79 9.44
CA HIS A 50 -2.64 10.35 10.78
C HIS A 50 -1.64 11.49 10.99
N GLY A 51 -1.82 12.18 12.11
CA GLY A 51 -1.07 13.39 12.40
C GLY A 51 -1.71 14.63 11.79
N THR A 52 -1.20 15.79 12.15
CA THR A 52 -1.68 17.06 11.63
C THR A 52 -1.38 17.17 10.15
N ASN A 53 -2.41 17.45 9.34
CA ASN A 53 -2.29 17.57 7.89
C ASN A 53 -1.81 16.25 7.23
N ALA A 54 -2.17 15.11 7.84
CA ALA A 54 -1.82 13.80 7.31
C ALA A 54 -0.31 13.67 7.10
N THR A 55 0.47 14.01 8.13
CA THR A 55 1.93 13.98 8.04
C THR A 55 2.51 12.58 8.17
N SER A 56 1.71 11.62 8.62
CA SER A 56 2.16 10.23 8.81
C SER A 56 1.20 9.28 8.13
N VAL A 57 1.70 8.11 7.76
CA VAL A 57 0.91 7.06 7.15
C VAL A 57 1.35 5.71 7.71
N SER A 58 0.39 4.83 7.92
CA SER A 58 0.67 3.45 8.27
C SER A 58 -0.37 2.55 7.60
N GLY A 59 0.02 1.33 7.30
CA GLY A 59 -0.89 0.42 6.67
C GLY A 59 -0.30 -0.96 6.45
N VAL A 60 -1.07 -1.77 5.74
CA VAL A 60 -0.68 -3.14 5.43
C VAL A 60 -0.98 -3.42 3.96
N TYR A 61 -0.32 -4.43 3.42
CA TYR A 61 -0.61 -4.90 2.07
C TYR A 61 -0.49 -6.42 2.03
N HIS A 62 -1.14 -7.01 1.04
CA HIS A 62 -0.99 -8.43 0.75
C HIS A 62 -1.24 -8.67 -0.74
N SER A 63 -0.64 -9.73 -1.26
CA SER A 63 -0.92 -10.14 -2.62
C SER A 63 -2.35 -10.67 -2.72
N ASN A 64 -2.98 -10.48 -3.87
CA ASN A 64 -4.33 -11.00 -4.10
C ASN A 64 -4.31 -12.50 -4.38
N ASP A 65 -3.16 -13.04 -4.77
CA ASP A 65 -2.97 -14.46 -4.97
C ASP A 65 -2.46 -15.10 -3.68
N THR A 66 -2.84 -16.35 -3.45
CA THR A 66 -2.41 -17.08 -2.26
C THR A 66 -1.21 -17.97 -2.50
N ASN A 67 -0.72 -18.06 -3.74
CA ASN A 67 0.43 -18.90 -4.07
C ASN A 67 1.30 -18.18 -5.13
N PRO A 68 2.33 -17.43 -4.74
CA PRO A 68 2.75 -17.18 -3.36
C PRO A 68 1.88 -16.15 -2.66
N ASP A 69 1.92 -16.18 -1.35
CA ASP A 69 1.18 -15.23 -0.51
C ASP A 69 2.19 -14.26 0.11
N TYR A 70 2.18 -13.02 -0.35
CA TYR A 70 3.02 -11.96 0.18
C TYR A 70 2.19 -11.04 1.04
N ALA A 71 2.73 -10.65 2.17
CA ALA A 71 2.09 -9.70 3.06
C ALA A 71 3.14 -8.86 3.77
N GLY A 72 2.75 -7.65 4.15
CA GLY A 72 3.66 -6.78 4.86
C GLY A 72 2.94 -5.58 5.42
N ALA A 73 3.71 -4.74 6.11
CA ALA A 73 3.22 -3.50 6.68
C ALA A 73 4.18 -2.39 6.31
N PHE A 74 3.68 -1.15 6.37
CA PHE A 74 4.51 0.00 6.04
C PHE A 74 4.15 1.18 6.92
N VAL A 75 5.13 2.04 7.14
CA VAL A 75 4.95 3.32 7.79
C VAL A 75 5.74 4.36 7.01
N GLY A 76 5.29 5.59 7.08
CA GLY A 76 5.98 6.66 6.38
C GLY A 76 5.59 8.02 6.90
N SER A 77 6.23 9.05 6.35
CA SER A 77 5.95 10.44 6.66
C SER A 77 6.04 11.28 5.39
N ARG A 78 5.33 12.39 5.42
CA ARG A 78 5.39 13.37 4.32
C ARG A 78 6.63 14.21 4.44
#